data_27dcddfb9eb9114f50372051b640bc0f
#
_entry.id   27dcddfb9eb9114f50372051b640bc0f
#
_cell.length_a   1.000
_cell.length_b   1.000
_cell.length_c   1.000
_cell.angle_alpha   90.00
_cell.angle_beta   90.00
_cell.angle_gamma   90.00
#
_symmetry.space_group_name_H-M   'P 1'
#
loop_
_entity.id
_entity.type
_entity.pdbx_description
1 polymer ?
#
loop_
_entity_poly.entity_id
_entity_poly.type
_entity_poly.pdbx_seq_one_letter_code
_entity_poly.pdbx_strand_id
1 'polypeptide(L)'
;MTAFAYKVASKNGWRIPEFFDEKWEPSPEAGKLLNDGRRYYEGYVTGHSMQLGRFALQVRAGLRSTGWAVPDYLMELGTELFERARVDGWRRTDGNPGFSTGVNDEGDPVPGEDEHQQWVVCEGVCATVAVRRAMLDDGARVSDVEHFEHCYRSFIDYIHDYLISQPGRWVRRLGPRNENVQPAKSSRWDVYHAVQATLAIRLPLWPPTAPALSRGLLDRPEEPAPDKKSWNFFGLRG
;
A
#
# COMPACT_ATOMS: atom_id res chain seq x y z
N MET A 1 -10.55 -7.20 -14.59
CA MET A 1 -9.37 -7.39 -13.71
C MET A 1 -9.75 -7.40 -12.24
N THR A 2 -10.39 -6.37 -11.67
CA THR A 2 -10.75 -6.34 -10.23
C THR A 2 -11.66 -7.49 -9.77
N ALA A 3 -12.64 -7.92 -10.57
CA ALA A 3 -13.49 -9.07 -10.26
C ALA A 3 -12.71 -10.39 -10.21
N PHE A 4 -11.72 -10.56 -11.08
CA PHE A 4 -10.81 -11.70 -11.03
C PHE A 4 -9.98 -11.66 -9.73
N ALA A 5 -9.37 -10.52 -9.42
CA ALA A 5 -8.59 -10.36 -8.20
C ALA A 5 -9.42 -10.64 -6.94
N TYR A 6 -10.66 -10.15 -6.89
CA TYR A 6 -11.59 -10.44 -5.80
C TYR A 6 -11.87 -11.94 -5.66
N LYS A 7 -12.18 -12.62 -6.78
CA LYS A 7 -12.43 -14.06 -6.78
C LYS A 7 -11.23 -14.86 -6.27
N VAL A 8 -10.01 -14.48 -6.66
CA VAL A 8 -8.79 -15.16 -6.21
C VAL A 8 -8.53 -14.86 -4.74
N ALA A 9 -8.50 -13.58 -4.34
CA ALA A 9 -8.17 -13.17 -2.99
C ALA A 9 -9.15 -13.74 -1.95
N SER A 10 -10.47 -13.64 -2.19
CA SER A 10 -11.49 -14.10 -1.26
C SER A 10 -11.45 -15.61 -1.00
N LYS A 11 -10.95 -16.39 -1.95
CA LYS A 11 -10.74 -17.83 -1.80
C LYS A 11 -9.41 -18.20 -1.15
N ASN A 12 -8.45 -17.26 -1.13
CA ASN A 12 -7.07 -17.48 -0.73
C ASN A 12 -6.70 -16.66 0.52
N GLY A 13 -7.63 -16.50 1.45
CA GLY A 13 -7.40 -15.77 2.71
C GLY A 13 -6.98 -14.32 2.50
N TRP A 14 -7.47 -13.67 1.45
CA TRP A 14 -7.15 -12.30 1.07
C TRP A 14 -5.67 -12.07 0.67
N ARG A 15 -5.04 -13.10 0.11
CA ARG A 15 -3.71 -13.01 -0.50
C ARG A 15 -3.80 -13.16 -2.01
N ILE A 16 -2.98 -12.42 -2.74
CA ILE A 16 -2.89 -12.49 -4.20
C ILE A 16 -1.59 -13.17 -4.58
N PRO A 17 -1.64 -14.34 -5.25
CA PRO A 17 -0.45 -14.99 -5.78
C PRO A 17 0.25 -14.13 -6.81
N GLU A 18 1.58 -14.22 -6.86
CA GLU A 18 2.39 -13.47 -7.84
C GLU A 18 2.35 -14.11 -9.23
N PHE A 19 2.10 -15.41 -9.30
CA PHE A 19 2.18 -16.17 -10.53
C PHE A 19 0.96 -17.03 -10.77
N PHE A 20 0.58 -17.09 -12.04
CA PHE A 20 -0.56 -17.88 -12.54
C PHE A 20 -0.12 -18.70 -13.74
N ASP A 21 -0.75 -19.86 -13.97
CA ASP A 21 -0.57 -20.66 -15.15
C ASP A 21 -1.38 -20.11 -16.35
N GLU A 22 -1.35 -20.80 -17.48
CA GLU A 22 -2.07 -20.43 -18.69
C GLU A 22 -3.61 -20.45 -18.54
N LYS A 23 -4.12 -21.10 -17.50
CA LYS A 23 -5.53 -21.15 -17.13
C LYS A 23 -5.94 -20.13 -16.09
N TRP A 24 -5.00 -19.27 -15.69
CA TRP A 24 -5.18 -18.29 -14.63
C TRP A 24 -5.43 -18.90 -13.25
N GLU A 25 -4.92 -20.11 -13.01
CA GLU A 25 -4.88 -20.70 -11.68
C GLU A 25 -3.54 -20.36 -11.00
N PRO A 26 -3.53 -20.13 -9.67
CA PRO A 26 -2.30 -19.86 -8.94
C PRO A 26 -1.23 -20.94 -9.15
N SER A 27 -0.03 -20.53 -9.56
CA SER A 27 1.05 -21.45 -9.88
C SER A 27 2.41 -20.92 -9.46
N PRO A 28 2.93 -21.28 -8.29
CA PRO A 28 4.29 -20.92 -7.87
C PRO A 28 5.36 -21.40 -8.87
N GLU A 29 5.14 -22.53 -9.52
CA GLU A 29 6.08 -23.08 -10.50
C GLU A 29 6.19 -22.21 -11.77
N ALA A 30 5.15 -21.47 -12.14
CA ALA A 30 5.19 -20.58 -13.29
C ALA A 30 6.25 -19.48 -13.11
N GLY A 31 6.47 -19.01 -11.88
CA GLY A 31 7.52 -18.06 -11.55
C GLY A 31 8.93 -18.63 -11.73
N LYS A 32 9.14 -19.90 -11.40
CA LYS A 32 10.44 -20.57 -11.55
C LYS A 32 10.86 -20.72 -13.00
N LEU A 33 9.90 -20.75 -13.94
CA LEU A 33 10.16 -20.83 -15.39
C LEU A 33 10.67 -19.50 -15.97
N LEU A 34 10.47 -18.39 -15.30
CA LEU A 34 10.92 -17.06 -15.72
C LEU A 34 12.41 -16.81 -15.41
N ASN A 35 13.26 -17.81 -15.56
CA ASN A 35 14.69 -17.76 -15.20
C ASN A 35 15.50 -16.78 -16.07
N ASP A 36 15.12 -15.51 -16.05
CA ASP A 36 15.76 -14.41 -16.76
C ASP A 36 16.70 -13.58 -15.86
N GLY A 37 17.05 -14.11 -14.69
CA GLY A 37 17.91 -13.45 -13.69
C GLY A 37 17.15 -12.43 -12.83
N ARG A 38 15.85 -12.28 -12.97
CA ARG A 38 15.03 -11.48 -12.07
C ARG A 38 14.79 -12.24 -10.76
N ARG A 39 14.68 -11.48 -9.67
CA ARG A 39 14.33 -12.05 -8.37
C ARG A 39 12.92 -12.64 -8.46
N TYR A 40 12.81 -13.90 -8.16
CA TYR A 40 11.56 -14.62 -8.01
C TYR A 40 11.08 -14.50 -6.56
N TYR A 41 9.82 -14.16 -6.35
CA TYR A 41 9.19 -14.16 -5.04
C TYR A 41 8.40 -15.45 -4.86
N GLU A 42 8.77 -16.24 -3.84
CA GLU A 42 7.97 -17.36 -3.41
C GLU A 42 6.86 -16.84 -2.48
N GLY A 43 5.60 -17.23 -2.74
CA GLY A 43 4.45 -16.80 -1.91
C GLY A 43 3.81 -15.50 -2.37
N TYR A 44 3.55 -14.59 -1.43
CA TYR A 44 2.77 -13.37 -1.63
C TYR A 44 3.59 -12.13 -1.31
N VAL A 45 3.54 -11.14 -2.19
CA VAL A 45 4.23 -9.86 -1.98
C VAL A 45 3.27 -8.86 -1.34
N THR A 46 3.56 -8.48 -0.09
CA THR A 46 2.68 -7.62 0.72
C THR A 46 2.42 -6.26 0.08
N GLY A 47 3.45 -5.66 -0.52
CA GLY A 47 3.33 -4.39 -1.22
C GLY A 47 2.42 -4.46 -2.46
N HIS A 48 2.45 -5.55 -3.23
CA HIS A 48 1.57 -5.74 -4.39
C HIS A 48 0.11 -5.89 -3.96
N SER A 49 -0.15 -6.59 -2.86
CA SER A 49 -1.50 -6.70 -2.31
C SER A 49 -2.06 -5.34 -1.91
N MET A 50 -1.27 -4.51 -1.21
CA MET A 50 -1.66 -3.15 -0.85
C MET A 50 -1.88 -2.26 -2.08
N GLN A 51 -1.03 -2.36 -3.08
CA GLN A 51 -1.15 -1.62 -4.34
C GLN A 51 -2.44 -1.98 -5.08
N LEU A 52 -2.75 -3.27 -5.17
CA LEU A 52 -3.96 -3.75 -5.82
C LEU A 52 -5.23 -3.31 -5.07
N GLY A 53 -5.22 -3.39 -3.73
CA GLY A 53 -6.30 -2.88 -2.88
C GLY A 53 -6.55 -1.38 -3.11
N ARG A 54 -5.49 -0.59 -3.13
CA ARG A 54 -5.57 0.83 -3.47
C ARG A 54 -6.15 1.08 -4.86
N PHE A 55 -5.74 0.32 -5.87
CA PHE A 55 -6.29 0.44 -7.22
C PHE A 55 -7.77 0.10 -7.28
N ALA A 56 -8.24 -0.90 -6.54
CA ALA A 56 -9.66 -1.21 -6.43
C ALA A 56 -10.47 0.00 -5.90
N LEU A 57 -9.97 0.66 -4.88
CA LEU A 57 -10.60 1.85 -4.31
C LEU A 57 -10.55 3.06 -5.25
N GLN A 58 -9.48 3.24 -6.02
CA GLN A 58 -9.40 4.27 -7.06
C GLN A 58 -10.41 4.01 -8.20
N VAL A 59 -10.54 2.75 -8.65
CA VAL A 59 -11.57 2.36 -9.63
C VAL A 59 -12.96 2.67 -9.06
N ARG A 60 -13.21 2.32 -7.80
CA ARG A 60 -14.46 2.63 -7.09
C ARG A 60 -14.78 4.13 -7.11
N ALA A 61 -13.82 4.96 -6.73
CA ALA A 61 -13.98 6.42 -6.74
C ALA A 61 -14.23 6.96 -8.17
N GLY A 62 -13.54 6.41 -9.17
CA GLY A 62 -13.76 6.76 -10.57
C GLY A 62 -15.15 6.42 -11.06
N LEU A 63 -15.66 5.21 -10.77
CA LEU A 63 -17.03 4.80 -11.12
C LEU A 63 -18.06 5.73 -10.47
N ARG A 64 -17.90 6.04 -9.18
CA ARG A 64 -18.77 7.01 -8.50
C ARG A 64 -18.78 8.38 -9.17
N SER A 65 -17.59 8.90 -9.49
CA SER A 65 -17.45 10.24 -10.08
C SER A 65 -18.08 10.37 -11.47
N THR A 66 -18.24 9.25 -12.17
CA THR A 66 -18.84 9.18 -13.52
C THR A 66 -20.30 8.74 -13.50
N GLY A 67 -20.89 8.48 -12.31
CA GLY A 67 -22.27 8.01 -12.18
C GLY A 67 -22.50 6.57 -12.61
N TRP A 68 -21.45 5.77 -12.76
CA TRP A 68 -21.56 4.35 -13.09
C TRP A 68 -21.89 3.52 -11.86
N ALA A 69 -22.52 2.35 -12.08
CA ALA A 69 -22.76 1.40 -11.01
C ALA A 69 -21.44 0.93 -10.39
N VAL A 70 -21.38 0.99 -9.06
CA VAL A 70 -20.19 0.65 -8.28
C VAL A 70 -20.38 -0.74 -7.68
N PRO A 71 -19.60 -1.75 -8.08
CA PRO A 71 -19.64 -3.07 -7.45
C PRO A 71 -19.22 -3.03 -5.98
N ASP A 72 -20.01 -3.66 -5.10
CA ASP A 72 -19.76 -3.67 -3.65
C ASP A 72 -18.43 -4.31 -3.29
N TYR A 73 -18.03 -5.34 -4.02
CA TYR A 73 -16.75 -6.05 -3.79
C TYR A 73 -15.51 -5.15 -3.89
N LEU A 74 -15.59 -3.97 -4.50
CA LEU A 74 -14.41 -3.09 -4.63
C LEU A 74 -13.98 -2.52 -3.28
N MET A 75 -14.92 -2.23 -2.39
CA MET A 75 -14.62 -1.76 -1.04
C MET A 75 -13.99 -2.89 -0.22
N GLU A 76 -14.63 -4.06 -0.22
CA GLU A 76 -14.14 -5.25 0.47
C GLU A 76 -12.74 -5.65 -0.03
N LEU A 77 -12.54 -5.74 -1.36
CA LEU A 77 -11.23 -6.04 -1.94
C LEU A 77 -10.15 -5.07 -1.46
N GLY A 78 -10.45 -3.77 -1.45
CA GLY A 78 -9.50 -2.75 -1.01
C GLY A 78 -9.12 -2.88 0.45
N THR A 79 -10.10 -3.07 1.32
CA THR A 79 -9.92 -3.15 2.77
C THR A 79 -9.24 -4.46 3.18
N GLU A 80 -9.72 -5.58 2.68
CA GLU A 80 -9.23 -6.91 3.07
C GLU A 80 -7.81 -7.18 2.58
N LEU A 81 -7.46 -6.75 1.35
CA LEU A 81 -6.08 -6.86 0.88
C LEU A 81 -5.12 -6.01 1.72
N PHE A 82 -5.54 -4.81 2.11
CA PHE A 82 -4.73 -3.98 3.00
C PHE A 82 -4.53 -4.66 4.35
N GLU A 83 -5.63 -5.10 5.01
CA GLU A 83 -5.56 -5.70 6.35
C GLU A 83 -4.74 -6.99 6.35
N ARG A 84 -4.93 -7.85 5.34
CA ARG A 84 -4.15 -9.08 5.23
C ARG A 84 -2.66 -8.79 5.03
N ALA A 85 -2.32 -7.92 4.09
CA ALA A 85 -0.92 -7.56 3.85
C ALA A 85 -0.27 -6.89 5.07
N ARG A 86 -1.04 -6.09 5.82
CA ARG A 86 -0.59 -5.47 7.08
C ARG A 86 -0.35 -6.52 8.16
N VAL A 87 -1.28 -7.45 8.36
CA VAL A 87 -1.16 -8.52 9.39
C VAL A 87 0.03 -9.42 9.08
N ASP A 88 0.19 -9.82 7.82
CA ASP A 88 1.26 -10.71 7.40
C ASP A 88 2.62 -10.00 7.36
N GLY A 89 2.67 -8.76 6.86
CA GLY A 89 3.91 -8.06 6.56
C GLY A 89 4.42 -7.13 7.65
N TRP A 90 3.54 -6.37 8.33
CA TRP A 90 3.95 -5.40 9.34
C TRP A 90 4.31 -6.08 10.65
N ARG A 91 5.58 -6.32 10.84
CA ARG A 91 6.09 -7.09 11.98
C ARG A 91 7.08 -6.27 12.82
N ARG A 92 7.34 -6.76 14.01
CA ARG A 92 8.43 -6.29 14.86
C ARG A 92 9.43 -7.43 15.05
N THR A 93 10.53 -7.37 14.35
CA THR A 93 11.66 -8.31 14.52
C THR A 93 12.59 -7.74 15.58
N ASP A 94 12.75 -8.45 16.67
CA ASP A 94 13.55 -8.01 17.84
C ASP A 94 13.15 -6.59 18.34
N GLY A 95 11.85 -6.26 18.27
CA GLY A 95 11.32 -4.95 18.63
C GLY A 95 11.36 -3.90 17.53
N ASN A 96 12.03 -4.16 16.41
CA ASN A 96 12.13 -3.25 15.27
C ASN A 96 10.93 -3.41 14.33
N PRO A 97 10.18 -2.34 14.01
CA PRO A 97 9.08 -2.42 13.06
C PRO A 97 9.59 -2.53 11.63
N GLY A 98 8.75 -3.03 10.73
CA GLY A 98 9.03 -3.03 9.30
C GLY A 98 8.09 -3.94 8.53
N PHE A 99 8.07 -3.78 7.21
CA PHE A 99 7.34 -4.66 6.31
C PHE A 99 8.24 -5.73 5.71
N SER A 100 7.95 -7.00 6.01
CA SER A 100 8.50 -8.11 5.22
C SER A 100 7.95 -8.03 3.80
N THR A 101 8.81 -8.17 2.80
CA THR A 101 8.41 -8.04 1.40
C THR A 101 7.61 -9.26 0.94
N GLY A 102 8.11 -10.46 1.18
CA GLY A 102 7.49 -11.72 0.79
C GLY A 102 7.05 -12.54 2.01
N VAL A 103 5.86 -13.15 1.91
CA VAL A 103 5.31 -14.04 2.95
C VAL A 103 4.77 -15.32 2.32
N ASN A 104 4.79 -16.41 3.10
CA ASN A 104 4.25 -17.71 2.71
C ASN A 104 2.73 -17.82 2.96
N ASP A 105 2.15 -19.02 2.80
CA ASP A 105 0.72 -19.27 3.01
C ASP A 105 0.27 -19.06 4.46
N GLU A 106 1.16 -19.23 5.43
CA GLU A 106 0.91 -18.98 6.85
C GLU A 106 1.02 -17.50 7.18
N GLY A 107 1.58 -16.69 6.27
CA GLY A 107 1.86 -15.27 6.47
C GLY A 107 3.23 -15.02 7.10
N ASP A 108 4.09 -16.03 7.19
CA ASP A 108 5.45 -15.88 7.70
C ASP A 108 6.42 -15.40 6.62
N PRO A 109 7.45 -14.60 6.99
CA PRO A 109 8.42 -14.13 6.03
C PRO A 109 9.11 -15.29 5.30
N VAL A 110 9.20 -15.17 3.97
CA VAL A 110 9.97 -16.14 3.17
C VAL A 110 11.46 -15.91 3.40
N PRO A 111 12.27 -16.93 3.66
CA PRO A 111 13.70 -16.78 3.86
C PRO A 111 14.39 -16.03 2.72
N GLY A 112 15.12 -14.96 3.06
CA GLY A 112 15.76 -14.06 2.10
C GLY A 112 14.85 -13.00 1.48
N GLU A 113 13.59 -12.94 1.86
CA GLU A 113 12.60 -11.91 1.50
C GLU A 113 12.07 -11.15 2.73
N ASP A 114 12.71 -11.33 3.86
CA ASP A 114 12.49 -10.65 5.13
C ASP A 114 13.09 -9.22 5.17
N GLU A 115 13.74 -8.79 4.08
CA GLU A 115 14.21 -7.42 3.92
C GLU A 115 13.05 -6.43 3.87
N HIS A 116 13.24 -5.28 4.52
CA HIS A 116 12.30 -4.17 4.48
C HIS A 116 12.59 -3.26 3.29
N GLN A 117 11.75 -3.30 2.28
CA GLN A 117 11.89 -2.47 1.10
C GLN A 117 11.07 -1.19 1.19
N GLN A 118 11.67 -0.06 0.84
CA GLN A 118 11.06 1.27 0.86
C GLN A 118 9.70 1.30 0.14
N TRP A 119 9.60 0.68 -1.04
CA TRP A 119 8.40 0.73 -1.84
C TRP A 119 7.20 0.04 -1.16
N VAL A 120 7.44 -0.98 -0.36
CA VAL A 120 6.38 -1.72 0.35
C VAL A 120 5.69 -0.82 1.37
N VAL A 121 6.46 -0.12 2.22
CA VAL A 121 5.85 0.81 3.18
C VAL A 121 5.23 2.03 2.51
N CYS A 122 5.78 2.49 1.38
CA CYS A 122 5.16 3.54 0.58
C CYS A 122 3.78 3.12 0.05
N GLU A 123 3.63 1.88 -0.44
CA GLU A 123 2.33 1.34 -0.81
C GLU A 123 1.42 1.15 0.41
N GLY A 124 1.98 0.80 1.57
CA GLY A 124 1.25 0.79 2.84
C GLY A 124 0.63 2.14 3.17
N VAL A 125 1.40 3.22 3.07
CA VAL A 125 0.89 4.59 3.25
C VAL A 125 -0.22 4.90 2.25
N CYS A 126 0.01 4.63 0.97
CA CYS A 126 -0.98 4.89 -0.09
C CYS A 126 -2.29 4.12 0.13
N ALA A 127 -2.19 2.83 0.49
CA ALA A 127 -3.35 1.98 0.72
C ALA A 127 -4.15 2.41 1.96
N THR A 128 -3.46 2.73 3.06
CA THR A 128 -4.09 3.23 4.29
C THR A 128 -4.90 4.49 4.03
N VAL A 129 -4.31 5.45 3.32
CA VAL A 129 -4.99 6.70 2.95
C VAL A 129 -6.20 6.41 2.04
N ALA A 130 -6.06 5.47 1.11
CA ALA A 130 -7.14 5.11 0.20
C ALA A 130 -8.33 4.47 0.93
N VAL A 131 -8.08 3.50 1.82
CA VAL A 131 -9.15 2.86 2.61
C VAL A 131 -9.86 3.88 3.48
N ARG A 132 -9.10 4.68 4.23
CA ARG A 132 -9.67 5.70 5.10
C ARG A 132 -10.57 6.69 4.34
N ARG A 133 -10.11 7.19 3.19
CA ARG A 133 -10.91 8.10 2.37
C ARG A 133 -12.16 7.43 1.83
N ALA A 134 -12.04 6.22 1.29
CA ALA A 134 -13.19 5.50 0.77
C ALA A 134 -14.27 5.25 1.84
N MET A 135 -13.86 4.94 3.09
CA MET A 135 -14.80 4.78 4.21
C MET A 135 -15.47 6.09 4.58
N LEU A 136 -14.73 7.19 4.66
CA LEU A 136 -15.29 8.52 4.95
C LEU A 136 -16.25 8.98 3.84
N ASP A 137 -15.92 8.72 2.57
CA ASP A 137 -16.80 8.99 1.44
C ASP A 137 -18.09 8.17 1.48
N ASP A 138 -18.10 7.03 2.20
CA ASP A 138 -19.29 6.22 2.49
C ASP A 138 -20.07 6.67 3.74
N GLY A 139 -19.59 7.72 4.40
CA GLY A 139 -20.22 8.26 5.60
C GLY A 139 -19.80 7.58 6.90
N ALA A 140 -18.70 6.83 6.91
CA ALA A 140 -18.14 6.29 8.14
C ALA A 140 -17.75 7.44 9.10
N ARG A 141 -17.92 7.20 10.40
CA ARG A 141 -17.51 8.17 11.43
C ARG A 141 -15.99 8.20 11.55
N VAL A 142 -15.43 9.28 12.04
CA VAL A 142 -13.98 9.41 12.30
C VAL A 142 -13.48 8.28 13.22
N SER A 143 -14.26 7.90 14.23
CA SER A 143 -13.94 6.76 15.11
C SER A 143 -13.81 5.43 14.37
N ASP A 144 -14.55 5.24 13.28
CA ASP A 144 -14.57 3.97 12.53
C ASP A 144 -13.29 3.82 11.66
N VAL A 145 -12.56 4.91 11.46
CA VAL A 145 -11.32 4.97 10.67
C VAL A 145 -10.05 5.22 11.52
N GLU A 146 -10.16 5.28 12.84
CA GLU A 146 -9.02 5.50 13.76
C GLU A 146 -7.93 4.44 13.60
N HIS A 147 -8.31 3.19 13.31
CA HIS A 147 -7.36 2.12 13.05
C HIS A 147 -6.42 2.46 11.87
N PHE A 148 -7.00 2.95 10.76
CA PHE A 148 -6.22 3.34 9.59
C PHE A 148 -5.36 4.58 9.85
N GLU A 149 -5.85 5.52 10.66
CA GLU A 149 -5.05 6.66 11.10
C GLU A 149 -3.82 6.20 11.91
N HIS A 150 -4.00 5.24 12.80
CA HIS A 150 -2.90 4.67 13.57
C HIS A 150 -1.88 3.95 12.67
N CYS A 151 -2.35 3.14 11.71
CA CYS A 151 -1.48 2.49 10.73
C CYS A 151 -0.68 3.52 9.92
N TYR A 152 -1.35 4.56 9.42
CA TYR A 152 -0.73 5.66 8.70
C TYR A 152 0.41 6.30 9.49
N ARG A 153 0.16 6.69 10.74
CA ARG A 153 1.16 7.29 11.62
C ARG A 153 2.35 6.36 11.83
N SER A 154 2.08 5.09 12.13
CA SER A 154 3.15 4.10 12.33
C SER A 154 4.04 3.93 11.09
N PHE A 155 3.46 3.98 9.88
CA PHE A 155 4.23 3.86 8.64
C PHE A 155 5.02 5.13 8.34
N ILE A 156 4.47 6.31 8.60
CA ILE A 156 5.18 7.59 8.45
C ILE A 156 6.33 7.70 9.46
N ASP A 157 6.10 7.33 10.71
CA ASP A 157 7.15 7.33 11.74
C ASP A 157 8.29 6.37 11.33
N TYR A 158 7.95 5.18 10.84
CA TYR A 158 8.95 4.24 10.32
C TYR A 158 9.75 4.82 9.13
N ILE A 159 9.08 5.45 8.18
CA ILE A 159 9.74 6.11 7.06
C ILE A 159 10.72 7.18 7.56
N HIS A 160 10.27 8.00 8.50
CA HIS A 160 11.08 9.08 9.08
C HIS A 160 12.32 8.52 9.80
N ASP A 161 12.12 7.51 10.64
CA ASP A 161 13.16 7.02 11.56
C ASP A 161 14.20 6.13 10.88
N TYR A 162 13.80 5.38 9.84
CA TYR A 162 14.65 4.35 9.25
C TYR A 162 14.97 4.57 7.76
N LEU A 163 14.08 5.18 6.99
CA LEU A 163 14.26 5.27 5.54
C LEU A 163 14.77 6.63 5.07
N ILE A 164 14.51 7.72 5.79
CA ILE A 164 15.04 9.04 5.42
C ILE A 164 16.40 9.25 6.06
N SER A 165 17.46 9.03 5.30
CA SER A 165 18.84 9.23 5.79
C SER A 165 19.26 10.69 5.82
N GLN A 166 18.71 11.52 4.94
CA GLN A 166 18.91 12.97 4.82
C GLN A 166 17.69 13.57 4.09
N PRO A 167 17.43 14.87 4.19
CA PRO A 167 16.37 15.52 3.40
C PRO A 167 16.49 15.17 1.91
N GLY A 168 15.42 14.59 1.35
CA GLY A 168 15.37 14.18 -0.06
C GLY A 168 16.14 12.90 -0.41
N ARG A 169 16.74 12.23 0.58
CA ARG A 169 17.52 11.00 0.35
C ARG A 169 16.95 9.84 1.18
N TRP A 170 16.44 8.84 0.49
CA TRP A 170 15.82 7.67 1.09
C TRP A 170 16.68 6.43 0.95
N VAL A 171 16.68 5.60 1.98
CA VAL A 171 17.26 4.26 1.93
C VAL A 171 16.27 3.33 1.24
N ARG A 172 16.73 2.56 0.26
CA ARG A 172 15.86 1.69 -0.54
C ARG A 172 15.56 0.35 0.14
N ARG A 173 16.55 -0.20 0.86
CA ARG A 173 16.48 -1.53 1.48
C ARG A 173 17.14 -1.52 2.84
N LEU A 174 16.46 -2.12 3.79
CA LEU A 174 16.96 -2.42 5.11
C LEU A 174 16.87 -3.92 5.36
N GLY A 175 17.74 -4.44 6.20
CA GLY A 175 17.59 -5.79 6.72
C GLY A 175 16.47 -5.90 7.76
N PRO A 176 16.22 -7.12 8.27
CA PRO A 176 15.09 -7.38 9.19
C PRO A 176 15.16 -6.60 10.51
N ARG A 177 16.35 -6.12 10.89
CA ARG A 177 16.57 -5.29 12.08
C ARG A 177 16.74 -3.79 11.75
N ASN A 178 16.33 -3.40 10.57
CA ASN A 178 16.49 -2.04 10.03
C ASN A 178 17.94 -1.60 9.81
N GLU A 179 18.89 -2.53 9.74
CA GLU A 179 20.25 -2.26 9.31
C GLU A 179 20.32 -1.95 7.81
N ASN A 180 21.17 -1.01 7.44
CA ASN A 180 21.33 -0.66 6.03
C ASN A 180 22.12 -1.76 5.28
N VAL A 181 21.42 -2.49 4.41
CA VAL A 181 21.99 -3.55 3.56
C VAL A 181 22.26 -3.10 2.12
N GLN A 182 22.14 -1.80 1.85
CA GLN A 182 22.36 -1.25 0.52
C GLN A 182 23.86 -1.25 0.18
N PRO A 183 24.25 -1.76 -1.01
CA PRO A 183 25.62 -1.59 -1.48
C PRO A 183 25.99 -0.11 -1.56
N ALA A 184 27.18 0.26 -1.08
CA ALA A 184 27.64 1.65 -1.03
C ALA A 184 27.63 2.38 -2.40
N LYS A 185 27.67 1.62 -3.50
CA LYS A 185 27.63 2.11 -4.89
C LYS A 185 26.25 1.98 -5.54
N SER A 186 25.20 1.65 -4.81
CA SER A 186 23.84 1.58 -5.39
C SER A 186 23.38 2.99 -5.75
N SER A 187 23.37 3.31 -7.03
CA SER A 187 22.93 4.60 -7.56
C SER A 187 21.45 4.66 -7.91
N ARG A 188 20.70 3.56 -7.74
CA ARG A 188 19.29 3.52 -8.12
C ARG A 188 18.41 3.84 -6.91
N TRP A 189 17.85 5.03 -6.92
CA TRP A 189 16.85 5.49 -5.96
C TRP A 189 15.45 5.09 -6.44
N ASP A 190 14.60 4.60 -5.56
CA ASP A 190 13.19 4.43 -5.86
C ASP A 190 12.44 5.74 -5.58
N VAL A 191 12.59 6.68 -6.50
CA VAL A 191 11.95 7.99 -6.42
C VAL A 191 10.43 7.88 -6.63
N TYR A 192 10.00 6.92 -7.46
CA TYR A 192 8.59 6.77 -7.83
C TYR A 192 7.70 6.56 -6.61
N HIS A 193 7.97 5.53 -5.80
CA HIS A 193 7.12 5.20 -4.66
C HIS A 193 7.19 6.27 -3.56
N ALA A 194 8.36 6.88 -3.34
CA ALA A 194 8.50 7.98 -2.38
C ALA A 194 7.65 9.19 -2.78
N VAL A 195 7.72 9.62 -4.05
CA VAL A 195 6.92 10.74 -4.58
C VAL A 195 5.43 10.37 -4.57
N GLN A 196 5.08 9.15 -4.99
CA GLN A 196 3.70 8.69 -5.00
C GLN A 196 3.08 8.69 -3.60
N ALA A 197 3.79 8.17 -2.59
CA ALA A 197 3.31 8.18 -1.20
C ALA A 197 3.09 9.62 -0.71
N THR A 198 4.03 10.52 -0.97
CA THR A 198 3.93 11.92 -0.60
C THR A 198 2.72 12.62 -1.27
N LEU A 199 2.46 12.32 -2.53
CA LEU A 199 1.34 12.89 -3.28
C LEU A 199 0.00 12.27 -2.84
N ALA A 200 -0.05 10.96 -2.60
CA ALA A 200 -1.27 10.27 -2.19
C ALA A 200 -1.88 10.85 -0.91
N ILE A 201 -1.05 11.32 0.01
CA ILE A 201 -1.49 11.98 1.25
C ILE A 201 -2.29 13.27 0.96
N ARG A 202 -1.97 13.97 -0.12
CA ARG A 202 -2.51 15.31 -0.46
C ARG A 202 -3.55 15.29 -1.58
N LEU A 203 -3.60 14.23 -2.38
CA LEU A 203 -4.49 14.12 -3.53
C LEU A 203 -5.74 13.31 -3.22
N PRO A 204 -6.88 13.59 -3.86
CA PRO A 204 -8.08 12.76 -3.76
C PRO A 204 -7.84 11.37 -4.36
N LEU A 205 -8.74 10.42 -4.08
CA LEU A 205 -8.71 9.09 -4.72
C LEU A 205 -8.94 9.18 -6.23
N TRP A 206 -9.73 10.16 -6.66
CA TRP A 206 -10.04 10.40 -8.07
C TRP A 206 -10.07 11.92 -8.36
N PRO A 207 -9.54 12.37 -9.49
CA PRO A 207 -8.89 11.59 -10.56
C PRO A 207 -7.51 11.05 -10.15
N PRO A 208 -6.91 10.14 -10.95
CA PRO A 208 -5.55 9.64 -10.70
C PRO A 208 -4.52 10.76 -10.63
N THR A 209 -3.35 10.49 -10.03
CA THR A 209 -2.32 11.48 -9.68
C THR A 209 -2.02 12.51 -10.77
N ALA A 210 -1.72 12.08 -12.01
CA ALA A 210 -1.34 13.03 -13.06
C ALA A 210 -2.48 13.98 -13.47
N PRO A 211 -3.72 13.50 -13.76
CA PRO A 211 -4.86 14.39 -13.95
C PRO A 211 -5.20 15.25 -12.73
N ALA A 212 -4.99 14.75 -11.51
CA ALA A 212 -5.24 15.52 -10.30
C ALA A 212 -4.27 16.70 -10.19
N LEU A 213 -2.98 16.47 -10.44
CA LEU A 213 -1.97 17.54 -10.46
C LEU A 213 -2.24 18.57 -11.54
N SER A 214 -2.58 18.15 -12.77
CA SER A 214 -2.89 19.07 -13.88
C SER A 214 -4.12 19.93 -13.60
N ARG A 215 -5.02 19.48 -12.73
CA ARG A 215 -6.21 20.25 -12.29
C ARG A 215 -5.96 21.08 -11.04
N GLY A 216 -4.74 21.12 -10.51
CA GLY A 216 -4.39 21.87 -9.31
C GLY A 216 -5.06 21.36 -8.04
N LEU A 217 -5.32 20.05 -7.94
CA LEU A 217 -6.01 19.47 -6.77
C LEU A 217 -5.09 19.26 -5.57
N LEU A 218 -3.77 19.35 -5.75
CA LEU A 218 -2.79 19.14 -4.69
C LEU A 218 -2.96 20.12 -3.52
N ASP A 219 -3.31 21.37 -3.83
CA ASP A 219 -3.38 22.46 -2.86
C ASP A 219 -4.84 22.87 -2.56
N ARG A 220 -5.81 22.06 -2.97
CA ARG A 220 -7.19 22.32 -2.54
C ARG A 220 -7.31 22.05 -1.06
N PRO A 221 -7.77 23.03 -0.26
CA PRO A 221 -8.13 22.74 1.12
C PRO A 221 -9.19 21.64 1.12
N GLU A 222 -9.05 20.65 2.01
CA GLU A 222 -10.16 19.74 2.28
C GLU A 222 -11.34 20.61 2.68
N GLU A 223 -12.52 20.34 2.10
CA GLU A 223 -13.73 20.97 2.59
C GLU A 223 -13.82 20.74 4.08
N PRO A 224 -14.02 21.78 4.90
CA PRO A 224 -14.06 21.62 6.34
C PRO A 224 -15.12 20.58 6.66
N ALA A 225 -14.71 19.51 7.33
CA ALA A 225 -15.65 18.53 7.84
C ALA A 225 -16.73 19.27 8.66
N PRO A 226 -18.00 18.91 8.56
CA PRO A 226 -19.11 19.63 9.19
C PRO A 226 -19.01 19.76 10.71
N ASP A 227 -18.06 19.05 11.33
CA ASP A 227 -17.78 19.15 12.76
C ASP A 227 -16.39 19.72 13.01
N LYS A 228 -16.31 20.87 13.71
CA LYS A 228 -15.09 21.54 14.13
C LYS A 228 -14.18 20.68 15.04
N LYS A 229 -14.61 19.50 15.43
CA LYS A 229 -13.82 18.51 16.22
C LYS A 229 -13.19 17.44 15.39
N SER A 230 -13.38 17.41 14.05
CA SER A 230 -12.71 16.45 13.19
C SER A 230 -11.22 16.79 13.11
N TRP A 231 -10.42 15.83 13.44
CA TRP A 231 -8.95 15.91 13.33
C TRP A 231 -8.56 16.11 11.87
N ASN A 232 -7.77 17.14 11.62
CA ASN A 232 -7.18 17.33 10.30
C ASN A 232 -6.24 16.14 10.04
N PHE A 233 -6.60 15.24 9.14
CA PHE A 233 -5.88 13.99 8.86
C PHE A 233 -4.39 14.23 8.56
N PHE A 234 -4.07 15.38 8.06
CA PHE A 234 -2.71 15.73 7.65
C PHE A 234 -1.91 16.50 8.68
N GLY A 235 -2.47 16.81 9.86
CA GLY A 235 -1.73 17.45 10.95
C GLY A 235 -1.08 18.80 10.59
N LEU A 236 -1.37 19.35 9.43
CA LEU A 236 -0.86 20.65 9.02
C LEU A 236 -1.75 21.73 9.65
N ARG A 237 -1.34 22.21 10.81
CA ARG A 237 -1.84 23.49 11.31
C ARG A 237 -1.31 24.58 10.38
N GLY A 238 -2.22 25.31 9.76
CA GLY A 238 -1.94 26.65 9.22
C GLY A 238 -1.59 27.63 10.32
#